data_facace37d613405e49ba69bb82548c8a
#
_entry.id   facace37d613405e49ba69bb82548c8a
#
_cell.length_a   1.000
_cell.length_b   1.000
_cell.length_c   1.000
_cell.angle_alpha   90.00
_cell.angle_beta   90.00
_cell.angle_gamma   90.00
#
_symmetry.space_group_name_H-M   'P 1'
#
loop_
_entity.id
_entity.type
_entity.pdbx_description
1 polymer ?
#
loop_
_entity_poly.entity_id
_entity_poly.type
_entity_poly.pdbx_seq_one_letter_code
_entity_poly.pdbx_strand_id
1 'polypeptide(L)'
;MLISMTSEPELQRGVGESDGFRRLWTPHRMAYIQGENKPTGPAPDDGCPFCSIPALSDEDGLIIARGGSVFAVLNLYPYNGGHLMVVPYRHVADYTELDAAETTELADYTKRAMTALRAASGAHGFNIGMNQGAAAGAGIAAHLHQHVVPRWGGDTNFMPVVGHTKVLPQLLADTRKMLAEAWPQS
;
A
#
# COMPACT_ATOMS: atom_id res chain seq x y z
N MET A 1 18.27 47.23 -1.70
CA MET A 1 17.77 46.58 -0.47
C MET A 1 17.52 45.13 -0.80
N LEU A 2 18.56 44.32 -0.66
CA LEU A 2 18.53 42.87 -0.96
C LEU A 2 18.01 42.13 0.28
N ILE A 3 16.86 41.51 0.14
CA ILE A 3 16.30 40.64 1.18
C ILE A 3 17.04 39.29 1.09
N SER A 4 17.93 39.07 2.04
CA SER A 4 18.58 37.78 2.24
C SER A 4 17.52 36.78 2.78
N MET A 5 17.03 35.89 1.94
CA MET A 5 16.24 34.72 2.35
C MET A 5 17.15 33.50 2.37
N THR A 6 17.95 33.36 3.42
CA THR A 6 18.60 32.11 3.77
C THR A 6 18.00 31.60 5.08
N SER A 7 16.77 31.06 5.01
CA SER A 7 16.32 30.15 6.05
C SER A 7 16.66 28.74 5.57
N GLU A 8 17.76 28.20 6.06
CA GLU A 8 17.96 26.74 6.04
C GLU A 8 16.75 26.08 6.72
N PRO A 9 16.24 24.94 6.21
CA PRO A 9 15.16 24.23 6.86
C PRO A 9 15.62 23.86 8.28
N GLU A 10 14.91 24.38 9.26
CA GLU A 10 15.18 24.14 10.67
C GLU A 10 15.04 22.63 10.97
N LEU A 11 16.17 21.96 11.13
CA LEU A 11 16.23 20.59 11.60
C LEU A 11 15.85 20.60 13.10
N GLN A 12 14.57 20.39 13.40
CA GLN A 12 14.14 20.16 14.76
C GLN A 12 14.86 18.92 15.30
N ARG A 13 15.76 19.14 16.25
CA ARG A 13 16.36 18.05 17.03
C ARG A 13 15.28 17.43 17.91
N GLY A 14 15.03 16.13 17.76
CA GLY A 14 14.13 15.40 18.63
C GLY A 14 14.58 15.50 20.09
N VAL A 15 13.64 15.41 21.01
CA VAL A 15 13.92 15.34 22.44
C VAL A 15 14.57 13.99 22.72
N GLY A 16 15.89 13.98 23.00
CA GLY A 16 16.65 12.76 23.25
C GLY A 16 18.05 12.80 22.62
N GLU A 17 18.83 11.78 22.85
CA GLU A 17 20.15 11.61 22.22
C GLU A 17 19.99 11.41 20.70
N SER A 18 20.94 11.96 19.93
CA SER A 18 20.94 11.82 18.47
C SER A 18 21.09 10.35 18.08
N ASP A 19 20.05 9.79 17.45
CA ASP A 19 20.03 8.43 16.91
C ASP A 19 20.73 8.31 15.53
N GLY A 20 21.35 9.40 15.05
CA GLY A 20 22.06 9.45 13.75
C GLY A 20 21.15 9.47 12.54
N PHE A 21 19.82 9.44 12.68
CA PHE A 21 18.89 9.47 11.55
C PHE A 21 18.50 10.89 11.17
N ARG A 22 18.51 11.15 9.85
CA ARG A 22 17.88 12.34 9.28
C ARG A 22 16.39 12.05 9.09
N ARG A 23 15.52 12.91 9.65
CA ARG A 23 14.07 12.80 9.49
C ARG A 23 13.60 13.67 8.34
N LEU A 24 12.99 13.03 7.34
CA LEU A 24 12.31 13.75 6.25
C LEU A 24 10.85 13.97 6.66
N TRP A 25 10.48 15.22 6.86
CA TRP A 25 9.10 15.60 7.15
C TRP A 25 8.27 15.55 5.86
N THR A 26 7.13 14.85 5.90
CA THR A 26 6.21 14.71 4.78
C THR A 26 4.82 15.24 5.16
N PRO A 27 4.63 16.58 5.26
CA PRO A 27 3.39 17.17 5.76
C PRO A 27 2.15 16.81 4.93
N HIS A 28 2.31 16.47 3.65
CA HIS A 28 1.23 15.97 2.80
C HIS A 28 0.63 14.63 3.25
N ARG A 29 1.34 13.84 4.07
CA ARG A 29 0.78 12.63 4.70
C ARG A 29 -0.10 12.95 5.90
N MET A 30 0.00 14.15 6.47
CA MET A 30 -0.80 14.52 7.64
C MET A 30 -2.30 14.55 7.33
N ALA A 31 -2.72 15.09 6.19
CA ALA A 31 -4.11 15.05 5.76
C ALA A 31 -4.65 13.60 5.71
N TYR A 32 -3.86 12.68 5.15
CA TYR A 32 -4.20 11.26 5.11
C TYR A 32 -4.21 10.62 6.51
N ILE A 33 -3.24 10.94 7.38
CA ILE A 33 -3.16 10.42 8.76
C ILE A 33 -4.31 10.99 9.61
N GLN A 34 -4.69 12.26 9.41
CA GLN A 34 -5.79 12.92 10.12
C GLN A 34 -7.17 12.46 9.68
N GLY A 35 -7.26 11.58 8.69
CA GLY A 35 -8.51 10.92 8.31
C GLY A 35 -9.36 11.70 7.34
N GLU A 36 -8.85 12.75 6.70
CA GLU A 36 -9.54 13.40 5.60
C GLU A 36 -9.78 12.41 4.47
N ASN A 37 -11.05 12.18 4.13
CA ASN A 37 -11.51 11.21 3.13
C ASN A 37 -11.32 9.72 3.49
N LYS A 38 -11.17 9.37 4.77
CA LYS A 38 -11.23 7.97 5.20
C LYS A 38 -12.69 7.54 5.42
N PRO A 39 -13.07 6.32 5.03
CA PRO A 39 -14.34 5.74 5.47
C PRO A 39 -14.35 5.67 7.00
N THR A 40 -15.23 6.44 7.64
CA THR A 40 -15.43 6.41 9.09
C THR A 40 -16.66 5.56 9.39
N GLY A 41 -16.50 4.25 9.53
CA GLY A 41 -17.61 3.39 9.94
C GLY A 41 -17.14 2.37 10.97
N PRO A 42 -17.89 2.17 12.05
CA PRO A 42 -17.68 1.06 12.95
C PRO A 42 -18.57 -0.10 12.52
N ALA A 43 -18.07 -1.12 11.94
CA ALA A 43 -18.64 -2.47 11.95
C ALA A 43 -18.41 -3.23 10.63
N PRO A 44 -18.39 -4.55 10.67
CA PRO A 44 -18.03 -5.40 9.52
C PRO A 44 -18.93 -5.22 8.29
N ASP A 45 -20.13 -4.70 8.43
CA ASP A 45 -21.10 -4.57 7.33
C ASP A 45 -21.31 -3.13 6.84
N ASP A 46 -20.78 -2.11 7.51
CA ASP A 46 -21.01 -0.70 7.19
C ASP A 46 -19.74 0.00 6.70
N GLY A 47 -19.32 -0.33 5.47
CA GLY A 47 -18.36 0.51 4.75
C GLY A 47 -16.90 0.05 4.76
N CYS A 48 -16.56 -1.16 5.19
CA CYS A 48 -15.21 -1.69 4.99
C CYS A 48 -15.01 -2.06 3.52
N PRO A 49 -14.11 -1.37 2.78
CA PRO A 49 -13.92 -1.65 1.36
C PRO A 49 -13.40 -3.07 1.10
N PHE A 50 -12.57 -3.61 1.98
CA PHE A 50 -12.04 -4.97 1.82
C PHE A 50 -13.09 -6.06 2.04
N CYS A 51 -14.16 -5.80 2.80
CA CYS A 51 -15.30 -6.70 2.90
C CYS A 51 -16.22 -6.61 1.67
N SER A 52 -16.29 -5.45 1.03
CA SER A 52 -17.18 -5.22 -0.12
C SER A 52 -16.55 -5.64 -1.45
N ILE A 53 -15.23 -5.49 -1.62
CA ILE A 53 -14.51 -5.81 -2.85
C ILE A 53 -14.77 -7.24 -3.34
N PRO A 54 -14.76 -8.30 -2.51
CA PRO A 54 -14.97 -9.67 -2.98
C PRO A 54 -16.34 -9.94 -3.64
N ALA A 55 -17.34 -9.09 -3.41
CA ALA A 55 -18.65 -9.19 -4.04
C ALA A 55 -18.70 -8.59 -5.46
N LEU A 56 -17.67 -7.85 -5.86
CA LEU A 56 -17.55 -7.24 -7.18
C LEU A 56 -16.97 -8.25 -8.20
N SER A 57 -17.06 -7.91 -9.48
CA SER A 57 -16.26 -8.57 -10.50
C SER A 57 -14.77 -8.32 -10.25
N ASP A 58 -13.89 -9.16 -10.83
CA ASP A 58 -12.44 -8.96 -10.67
C ASP A 58 -11.98 -7.64 -11.30
N GLU A 59 -12.66 -7.21 -12.36
CA GLU A 59 -12.42 -5.94 -13.04
C GLU A 59 -12.80 -4.75 -12.17
N ASP A 60 -14.02 -4.73 -11.67
CA ASP A 60 -14.55 -3.61 -10.88
C ASP A 60 -13.90 -3.51 -9.51
N GLY A 61 -13.57 -4.67 -8.90
CA GLY A 61 -12.88 -4.77 -7.62
C GLY A 61 -11.36 -4.61 -7.72
N LEU A 62 -10.80 -4.51 -8.93
CA LEU A 62 -9.35 -4.53 -9.20
C LEU A 62 -8.66 -5.77 -8.60
N ILE A 63 -9.38 -6.91 -8.55
CA ILE A 63 -8.89 -8.16 -8.00
C ILE A 63 -7.99 -8.84 -9.04
N ILE A 64 -6.80 -9.25 -8.61
CA ILE A 64 -5.81 -9.93 -9.44
C ILE A 64 -5.98 -11.44 -9.34
N ALA A 65 -6.20 -11.95 -8.12
CA ALA A 65 -6.37 -13.36 -7.86
C ALA A 65 -7.18 -13.60 -6.58
N ARG A 66 -7.96 -14.69 -6.57
CA ARG A 66 -8.78 -15.14 -5.44
C ARG A 66 -8.24 -16.45 -4.90
N GLY A 67 -8.02 -16.53 -3.60
CA GLY A 67 -7.64 -17.72 -2.86
C GLY A 67 -8.80 -18.31 -2.05
N GLY A 68 -8.50 -19.23 -1.17
CA GLY A 68 -9.45 -19.82 -0.23
C GLY A 68 -9.74 -18.92 0.97
N SER A 69 -8.71 -18.28 1.50
CA SER A 69 -8.77 -17.45 2.71
C SER A 69 -8.36 -15.99 2.46
N VAL A 70 -7.64 -15.73 1.37
CA VAL A 70 -7.16 -14.39 1.01
C VAL A 70 -7.42 -14.07 -0.46
N PHE A 71 -7.34 -12.81 -0.83
CA PHE A 71 -7.32 -12.35 -2.23
C PHE A 71 -6.23 -11.31 -2.45
N ALA A 72 -5.77 -11.19 -3.69
CA ALA A 72 -4.83 -10.18 -4.12
C ALA A 72 -5.58 -9.08 -4.90
N VAL A 73 -5.39 -7.82 -4.53
CA VAL A 73 -6.10 -6.66 -5.08
C VAL A 73 -5.14 -5.51 -5.32
N LEU A 74 -5.31 -4.74 -6.40
CA LEU A 74 -4.56 -3.50 -6.59
C LEU A 74 -4.98 -2.45 -5.56
N ASN A 75 -3.99 -1.69 -5.09
CA ASN A 75 -4.27 -0.52 -4.27
C ASN A 75 -4.82 0.61 -5.17
N LEU A 76 -5.99 1.13 -4.83
CA LEU A 76 -6.62 2.26 -5.54
C LEU A 76 -5.78 3.55 -5.46
N TYR A 77 -4.98 3.69 -4.39
CA TYR A 77 -4.06 4.81 -4.15
C TYR A 77 -2.61 4.31 -4.10
N PRO A 78 -2.05 3.87 -5.23
CA PRO A 78 -0.80 3.12 -5.24
C PRO A 78 0.41 3.99 -4.86
N TYR A 79 1.31 3.42 -4.07
CA TYR A 79 2.60 4.05 -3.76
C TYR A 79 3.58 3.97 -4.93
N ASN A 80 3.40 2.98 -5.81
CA ASN A 80 4.12 2.84 -7.07
C ASN A 80 3.26 2.05 -8.06
N GLY A 81 3.57 2.09 -9.36
CA GLY A 81 2.85 1.29 -10.36
C GLY A 81 2.85 -0.19 -9.97
N GLY A 82 1.69 -0.86 -10.05
CA GLY A 82 1.57 -2.27 -9.64
C GLY A 82 1.52 -2.52 -8.12
N HIS A 83 1.41 -1.49 -7.28
CA HIS A 83 1.21 -1.68 -5.84
C HIS A 83 -0.08 -2.46 -5.58
N LEU A 84 0.06 -3.66 -5.06
CA LEU A 84 -1.05 -4.53 -4.70
C LEU A 84 -1.03 -4.85 -3.20
N MET A 85 -2.15 -5.40 -2.74
CA MET A 85 -2.31 -5.87 -1.37
C MET A 85 -2.78 -7.31 -1.37
N VAL A 86 -2.37 -8.08 -0.37
CA VAL A 86 -2.92 -9.40 -0.04
C VAL A 86 -3.78 -9.23 1.21
N VAL A 87 -5.05 -9.61 1.11
CA VAL A 87 -6.08 -9.27 2.09
C VAL A 87 -6.86 -10.52 2.47
N PRO A 88 -7.04 -10.85 3.75
CA PRO A 88 -7.94 -11.90 4.19
C PRO A 88 -9.39 -11.59 3.83
N TYR A 89 -10.19 -12.62 3.51
CA TYR A 89 -11.65 -12.44 3.36
C TYR A 89 -12.31 -12.13 4.69
N ARG A 90 -11.80 -12.73 5.76
CA ARG A 90 -12.31 -12.49 7.12
C ARG A 90 -11.94 -11.09 7.59
N HIS A 91 -12.93 -10.37 8.12
CA HIS A 91 -12.70 -9.06 8.73
C HIS A 91 -11.92 -9.21 10.03
N VAL A 92 -10.63 -9.00 9.98
CA VAL A 92 -9.70 -9.12 11.11
C VAL A 92 -8.72 -7.94 11.08
N ALA A 93 -8.48 -7.33 12.22
CA ALA A 93 -7.61 -6.15 12.34
C ALA A 93 -6.17 -6.52 12.69
N ASP A 94 -5.97 -7.56 13.50
CA ASP A 94 -4.68 -7.91 14.08
C ASP A 94 -4.09 -9.16 13.41
N TYR A 95 -2.82 -9.07 13.03
CA TYR A 95 -2.08 -10.17 12.42
C TYR A 95 -2.03 -11.41 13.32
N THR A 96 -2.01 -11.21 14.64
CA THR A 96 -1.97 -12.31 15.62
C THR A 96 -3.27 -13.10 15.69
N GLU A 97 -4.36 -12.57 15.13
CA GLU A 97 -5.67 -13.22 15.06
C GLU A 97 -5.87 -14.08 13.81
N LEU A 98 -4.91 -14.06 12.87
CA LEU A 98 -4.95 -14.96 11.71
C LEU A 98 -4.78 -16.42 12.15
N ASP A 99 -5.57 -17.28 11.56
CA ASP A 99 -5.34 -18.72 11.73
C ASP A 99 -4.17 -19.23 10.86
N ALA A 100 -3.82 -20.51 11.02
CA ALA A 100 -2.69 -21.11 10.33
C ALA A 100 -2.91 -21.19 8.80
N ALA A 101 -4.14 -21.38 8.34
CA ALA A 101 -4.47 -21.45 6.93
C ALA A 101 -4.37 -20.05 6.29
N GLU A 102 -4.94 -19.04 6.92
CA GLU A 102 -4.86 -17.63 6.49
C GLU A 102 -3.41 -17.17 6.43
N THR A 103 -2.62 -17.44 7.48
CA THR A 103 -1.20 -17.06 7.54
C THR A 103 -0.38 -17.72 6.43
N THR A 104 -0.62 -19.01 6.18
CA THR A 104 0.07 -19.77 5.13
C THR A 104 -0.28 -19.23 3.75
N GLU A 105 -1.55 -19.02 3.47
CA GLU A 105 -2.00 -18.54 2.17
C GLU A 105 -1.60 -17.09 1.92
N LEU A 106 -1.61 -16.23 2.95
CA LEU A 106 -1.12 -14.86 2.86
C LEU A 106 0.36 -14.81 2.45
N ALA A 107 1.18 -15.69 3.04
CA ALA A 107 2.59 -15.80 2.68
C ALA A 107 2.77 -16.34 1.24
N ASP A 108 1.99 -17.34 0.83
CA ASP A 108 2.03 -17.87 -0.54
C ASP A 108 1.59 -16.84 -1.58
N TYR A 109 0.49 -16.14 -1.32
CA TYR A 109 -0.02 -15.08 -2.20
C TYR A 109 0.98 -13.92 -2.32
N THR A 110 1.69 -13.59 -1.25
CA THR A 110 2.78 -12.61 -1.31
C THR A 110 3.90 -13.05 -2.26
N LYS A 111 4.30 -14.31 -2.22
CA LYS A 111 5.30 -14.87 -3.15
C LYS A 111 4.80 -14.85 -4.60
N ARG A 112 3.55 -15.25 -4.83
CA ARG A 112 2.92 -15.21 -6.17
C ARG A 112 2.84 -13.77 -6.69
N ALA A 113 2.45 -12.82 -5.86
CA ALA A 113 2.42 -11.39 -6.19
C ALA A 113 3.79 -10.88 -6.66
N MET A 114 4.84 -11.19 -5.91
CA MET A 114 6.22 -10.82 -6.30
C MET A 114 6.63 -11.46 -7.62
N THR A 115 6.25 -12.71 -7.86
CA THR A 115 6.54 -13.44 -9.10
C THR A 115 5.82 -12.80 -10.29
N ALA A 116 4.50 -12.54 -10.15
CA ALA A 116 3.70 -11.86 -11.17
C ALA A 116 4.25 -10.47 -11.51
N LEU A 117 4.59 -9.68 -10.48
CA LEU A 117 5.16 -8.34 -10.66
C LEU A 117 6.52 -8.37 -11.36
N ARG A 118 7.40 -9.34 -11.06
CA ARG A 118 8.65 -9.50 -11.80
C ARG A 118 8.42 -9.86 -13.25
N ALA A 119 7.54 -10.83 -13.50
CA ALA A 119 7.25 -11.29 -14.85
C ALA A 119 6.61 -10.21 -15.71
N ALA A 120 5.64 -9.48 -15.16
CA ALA A 120 4.84 -8.50 -15.90
C ALA A 120 5.51 -7.13 -16.04
N SER A 121 6.31 -6.69 -15.05
CA SER A 121 6.82 -5.31 -14.99
C SER A 121 8.33 -5.20 -14.84
N GLY A 122 9.05 -6.31 -14.73
CA GLY A 122 10.49 -6.30 -14.52
C GLY A 122 10.92 -5.64 -13.20
N ALA A 123 10.12 -5.77 -12.14
CA ALA A 123 10.45 -5.17 -10.85
C ALA A 123 11.79 -5.65 -10.30
N HIS A 124 12.67 -4.72 -9.89
CA HIS A 124 14.00 -5.01 -9.37
C HIS A 124 13.97 -5.39 -7.89
N GLY A 125 13.01 -4.89 -7.13
CA GLY A 125 12.88 -5.10 -5.69
C GLY A 125 11.45 -4.88 -5.22
N PHE A 126 11.23 -5.08 -3.90
CA PHE A 126 9.92 -4.92 -3.27
C PHE A 126 10.05 -4.31 -1.89
N ASN A 127 9.08 -3.48 -1.53
CA ASN A 127 8.78 -3.19 -0.14
C ASN A 127 7.53 -3.97 0.25
N ILE A 128 7.64 -4.80 1.28
CA ILE A 128 6.55 -5.66 1.76
C ILE A 128 6.32 -5.34 3.23
N GLY A 129 5.07 -5.20 3.64
CA GLY A 129 4.75 -4.94 5.04
C GLY A 129 3.29 -4.65 5.28
N MET A 130 2.94 -4.55 6.55
CA MET A 130 1.60 -4.21 7.05
C MET A 130 1.70 -3.00 7.96
N ASN A 131 0.71 -2.10 7.85
CA ASN A 131 0.52 -1.05 8.82
C ASN A 131 -0.58 -1.52 9.78
N GLN A 132 -0.20 -1.90 10.99
CA GLN A 132 -1.14 -2.45 11.95
C GLN A 132 -1.49 -1.41 13.01
N GLY A 133 -2.79 -1.09 13.07
CA GLY A 133 -3.32 -0.04 13.91
C GLY A 133 -3.11 1.39 13.38
N ALA A 134 -3.88 2.32 13.90
CA ALA A 134 -3.88 3.72 13.47
C ALA A 134 -2.52 4.40 13.71
N ALA A 135 -1.86 4.08 14.80
CA ALA A 135 -0.54 4.63 15.15
C ALA A 135 0.56 4.25 14.13
N ALA A 136 0.41 3.09 13.46
CA ALA A 136 1.31 2.66 12.38
C ALA A 136 0.95 3.24 11.01
N GLY A 137 -0.08 4.08 10.93
CA GLY A 137 -0.49 4.73 9.69
C GLY A 137 -1.38 3.87 8.78
N ALA A 138 -2.08 2.88 9.35
CA ALA A 138 -3.06 2.10 8.61
C ALA A 138 -4.20 2.99 8.10
N GLY A 139 -4.44 2.98 6.79
CA GLY A 139 -5.57 3.68 6.18
C GLY A 139 -6.91 3.07 6.56
N ILE A 140 -6.95 1.73 6.62
CA ILE A 140 -8.08 0.91 7.06
C ILE A 140 -7.56 0.06 8.21
N ALA A 141 -7.61 0.63 9.43
CA ALA A 141 -7.03 -0.03 10.61
C ALA A 141 -7.81 -1.27 11.07
N ALA A 142 -9.10 -1.36 10.70
CA ALA A 142 -10.00 -2.43 11.12
C ALA A 142 -9.91 -3.68 10.24
N HIS A 143 -9.18 -3.65 9.13
CA HIS A 143 -9.03 -4.80 8.25
C HIS A 143 -7.57 -4.96 7.82
N LEU A 144 -6.99 -6.09 8.20
CA LEU A 144 -5.59 -6.41 7.90
C LEU A 144 -5.36 -6.50 6.39
N HIS A 145 -4.28 -5.89 5.94
CA HIS A 145 -3.85 -5.95 4.54
C HIS A 145 -2.34 -5.83 4.44
N GLN A 146 -1.75 -6.74 3.69
CA GLN A 146 -0.31 -6.73 3.43
C GLN A 146 0.00 -6.06 2.11
N HIS A 147 0.77 -4.99 2.16
CA HIS A 147 1.26 -4.28 0.99
C HIS A 147 2.39 -5.04 0.30
N VAL A 148 2.35 -5.07 -1.04
CA VAL A 148 3.46 -5.51 -1.91
C VAL A 148 3.70 -4.39 -2.92
N VAL A 149 4.76 -3.64 -2.72
CA VAL A 149 5.10 -2.46 -3.53
C VAL A 149 6.32 -2.76 -4.37
N PRO A 150 6.19 -2.88 -5.70
CA PRO A 150 7.34 -3.10 -6.58
C PRO A 150 8.21 -1.84 -6.67
N ARG A 151 9.52 -2.07 -6.85
CA ARG A 151 10.53 -1.03 -6.92
C ARG A 151 11.45 -1.23 -8.12
N TRP A 152 11.82 -0.12 -8.73
CA TRP A 152 12.80 -0.08 -9.82
C TRP A 152 13.92 0.90 -9.48
N GLY A 153 15.12 0.67 -10.01
CA GLY A 153 16.18 1.67 -9.93
C GLY A 153 15.71 2.96 -10.61
N GLY A 154 15.75 4.09 -9.89
CA GLY A 154 15.31 5.38 -10.42
C GLY A 154 13.78 5.58 -10.47
N ASP A 155 12.99 4.80 -9.76
CA ASP A 155 11.53 4.91 -9.73
C ASP A 155 10.99 6.17 -9.02
N THR A 156 11.87 6.96 -8.44
CA THR A 156 11.54 8.23 -7.80
C THR A 156 12.13 9.39 -8.62
N ASN A 157 11.31 10.37 -8.96
CA ASN A 157 11.72 11.59 -9.64
C ASN A 157 11.37 12.84 -8.80
N PHE A 158 11.54 14.04 -9.35
CA PHE A 158 11.30 15.30 -8.64
C PHE A 158 9.81 15.66 -8.52
N MET A 159 8.91 15.03 -9.27
CA MET A 159 7.49 15.40 -9.32
C MET A 159 6.77 15.31 -7.96
N PRO A 160 7.02 14.33 -7.08
CA PRO A 160 6.43 14.33 -5.75
C PRO A 160 6.86 15.52 -4.89
N VAL A 161 8.08 16.03 -5.11
CA VAL A 161 8.62 17.16 -4.35
C VAL A 161 8.10 18.49 -4.89
N VAL A 162 8.10 18.68 -6.21
CA VAL A 162 7.77 19.96 -6.85
C VAL A 162 6.28 20.08 -7.16
N GLY A 163 5.65 18.97 -7.59
CA GLY A 163 4.25 18.97 -8.04
C GLY A 163 3.28 18.32 -7.09
N HIS A 164 3.72 17.79 -5.94
CA HIS A 164 2.91 16.98 -5.04
C HIS A 164 2.14 15.87 -5.78
N THR A 165 2.71 15.42 -6.91
CA THR A 165 2.07 14.50 -7.85
C THR A 165 2.95 13.29 -8.07
N LYS A 166 2.35 12.10 -7.95
CA LYS A 166 3.00 10.86 -8.35
C LYS A 166 2.58 10.49 -9.77
N VAL A 167 3.56 10.33 -10.64
CA VAL A 167 3.32 9.88 -12.01
C VAL A 167 3.15 8.36 -12.00
N LEU A 168 1.99 7.89 -12.44
CA LEU A 168 1.72 6.47 -12.66
C LEU A 168 1.69 6.24 -14.18
N PRO A 169 2.54 5.35 -14.72
CA PRO A 169 2.70 5.19 -16.16
C PRO A 169 1.56 4.40 -16.83
N GLN A 170 0.71 3.75 -16.05
CA GLN A 170 -0.32 2.84 -16.55
C GLN A 170 -1.62 2.97 -15.74
N LEU A 171 -2.77 2.76 -16.41
CA LEU A 171 -4.07 2.73 -15.75
C LEU A 171 -4.20 1.49 -14.85
N LEU A 172 -4.99 1.60 -13.79
CA LEU A 172 -5.20 0.49 -12.84
C LEU A 172 -5.84 -0.73 -13.52
N ALA A 173 -6.80 -0.54 -14.41
CA ALA A 173 -7.45 -1.63 -15.14
C ALA A 173 -6.46 -2.43 -16.00
N ASP A 174 -5.57 -1.74 -16.71
CA ASP A 174 -4.53 -2.38 -17.53
C ASP A 174 -3.50 -3.09 -16.66
N THR A 175 -3.12 -2.47 -15.56
CA THR A 175 -2.20 -3.06 -14.57
C THR A 175 -2.81 -4.32 -13.95
N ARG A 176 -4.10 -4.30 -13.58
CA ARG A 176 -4.80 -5.48 -13.07
C ARG A 176 -4.78 -6.64 -14.08
N LYS A 177 -5.17 -6.35 -15.33
CA LYS A 177 -5.20 -7.35 -16.40
C LYS A 177 -3.82 -7.98 -16.59
N MET A 178 -2.80 -7.17 -16.74
CA MET A 178 -1.41 -7.62 -16.90
C MET A 178 -0.94 -8.51 -15.76
N LEU A 179 -1.26 -8.16 -14.52
CA LEU A 179 -0.86 -8.94 -13.35
C LEU A 179 -1.68 -10.22 -13.19
N ALA A 180 -2.98 -10.20 -13.53
CA ALA A 180 -3.81 -11.40 -13.52
C ALA A 180 -3.34 -12.43 -14.56
N GLU A 181 -2.96 -11.99 -15.77
CA GLU A 181 -2.39 -12.84 -16.81
C GLU A 181 -1.02 -13.44 -16.41
N ALA A 182 -0.21 -12.68 -15.66
CA ALA A 182 1.10 -13.12 -15.17
C ALA A 182 1.03 -13.87 -13.82
N TRP A 183 -0.17 -14.03 -13.23
CA TRP A 183 -0.32 -14.67 -11.92
C TRP A 183 0.05 -16.15 -12.00
N PRO A 184 0.99 -16.65 -11.15
CA PRO A 184 1.39 -18.05 -11.19
C PRO A 184 0.22 -18.98 -10.87
N GLN A 185 0.01 -19.98 -11.71
CA GLN A 185 -0.88 -21.09 -11.39
C GLN A 185 -0.22 -21.96 -10.33
N SER A 186 -1.01 -22.48 -9.40
CA SER A 186 -0.52 -23.38 -8.32
C SER A 186 -0.02 -24.70 -8.85
#